data_d755b95f196b306bfffb07484a037205
#
_entry.id   d755b95f196b306bfffb07484a037205
#
_cell.length_a   1.000
_cell.length_b   1.000
_cell.length_c   1.000
_cell.angle_alpha   90.00
_cell.angle_beta   90.00
_cell.angle_gamma   90.00
#
_symmetry.space_group_name_H-M   'P 1'
#
loop_
_entity.id
_entity.type
_entity.pdbx_description
1 polymer ?
#
loop_
_entity_poly.entity_id
_entity_poly.type
_entity_poly.pdbx_seq_one_letter_code
_entity_poly.pdbx_strand_id
1 'polypeptide(L)'
;MAALKALDRAMEGFAGGGYDVLVTAPINKNDIQGEGFHFCGHTEYIEEKVGEGQKALMILAGRQLRVALVTTHLPIKDIAQAITKEAIVEKCTIFNKALKRDFNVSAPRIAVLSLNPHAGDGGVIGTEEETVIKPAIEELSDAGIDVFGPFAADGFFGHGTYTAFDGVLAMYHDQGLAPFKTIVGDEGVNITAGLPIVRTSPDHGTAYEIAGKGVADEASFRQAVYDAIDIFRNRINYDEPLQDPLKKLYHERRDDSEKVRFAVPKQKPKAPAAE
;
A
#
# COMPACT_ATOMS: atom_id res chain seq x y z
N MET A 1 8.19 8.96 -29.20
CA MET A 1 6.99 9.64 -29.79
C MET A 1 5.73 8.76 -29.82
N ALA A 2 5.75 7.50 -30.35
CA ALA A 2 4.53 6.68 -30.41
C ALA A 2 3.99 6.32 -29.02
N ALA A 3 4.86 5.94 -28.06
CA ALA A 3 4.47 5.60 -26.71
C ALA A 3 3.80 6.78 -25.96
N LEU A 4 4.35 8.00 -26.09
CA LEU A 4 3.74 9.19 -25.49
C LEU A 4 2.36 9.47 -26.07
N LYS A 5 2.19 9.43 -27.38
CA LYS A 5 0.89 9.61 -28.04
C LYS A 5 -0.14 8.56 -27.59
N ALA A 6 0.31 7.32 -27.35
CA ALA A 6 -0.57 6.28 -26.83
C ALA A 6 -1.00 6.56 -25.39
N LEU A 7 -0.08 7.06 -24.54
CA LEU A 7 -0.42 7.49 -23.19
C LEU A 7 -1.36 8.70 -23.15
N ASP A 8 -1.06 9.74 -23.96
CA ASP A 8 -1.93 10.92 -24.07
C ASP A 8 -3.35 10.49 -24.46
N ARG A 9 -3.47 9.65 -25.49
CA ARG A 9 -4.77 9.15 -25.95
C ARG A 9 -5.48 8.31 -24.90
N ALA A 10 -4.72 7.53 -24.12
CA ALA A 10 -5.27 6.79 -23.00
C ALA A 10 -5.82 7.74 -21.92
N MET A 11 -5.10 8.80 -21.56
CA MET A 11 -5.58 9.77 -20.56
C MET A 11 -6.83 10.53 -21.05
N GLU A 12 -6.86 10.95 -22.31
CA GLU A 12 -8.05 11.57 -22.92
C GLU A 12 -9.27 10.63 -22.87
N GLY A 13 -9.05 9.33 -23.20
CA GLY A 13 -10.11 8.33 -23.18
C GLY A 13 -10.66 8.08 -21.78
N PHE A 14 -9.81 8.05 -20.76
CA PHE A 14 -10.21 7.93 -19.37
C PHE A 14 -11.03 9.16 -18.92
N ALA A 15 -10.51 10.36 -19.15
CA ALA A 15 -11.20 11.59 -18.80
C ALA A 15 -12.58 11.73 -19.51
N GLY A 16 -12.71 11.15 -20.71
CA GLY A 16 -13.96 11.07 -21.46
C GLY A 16 -14.88 9.92 -21.07
N GLY A 17 -14.53 9.10 -20.06
CA GLY A 17 -15.35 7.95 -19.64
C GLY A 17 -15.39 6.79 -20.64
N GLY A 18 -14.37 6.68 -21.51
CA GLY A 18 -14.32 5.66 -22.57
C GLY A 18 -13.91 4.27 -22.09
N TYR A 19 -13.31 4.16 -20.89
CA TYR A 19 -12.92 2.90 -20.24
C TYR A 19 -12.70 3.10 -18.75
N ASP A 20 -12.69 2.00 -17.99
CA ASP A 20 -12.63 1.99 -16.52
C ASP A 20 -11.23 1.65 -15.98
N VAL A 21 -10.44 0.90 -16.74
CA VAL A 21 -9.12 0.41 -16.33
C VAL A 21 -8.08 0.61 -17.43
N LEU A 22 -6.83 0.75 -17.02
CA LEU A 22 -5.69 0.89 -17.92
C LEU A 22 -4.64 -0.15 -17.58
N VAL A 23 -4.28 -1.00 -18.54
CA VAL A 23 -3.12 -1.89 -18.46
C VAL A 23 -2.05 -1.36 -19.41
N THR A 24 -0.87 -1.03 -18.89
CA THR A 24 0.22 -0.46 -19.70
C THR A 24 1.30 -1.50 -19.97
N ALA A 25 1.81 -1.51 -21.19
CA ALA A 25 3.06 -2.20 -21.51
C ALA A 25 4.28 -1.37 -21.07
N PRO A 26 5.46 -2.00 -20.91
CA PRO A 26 6.69 -1.29 -20.58
C PRO A 26 7.05 -0.23 -21.63
N ILE A 27 7.68 0.87 -21.19
CA ILE A 27 8.22 1.92 -22.05
C ILE A 27 9.73 2.00 -21.92
N ASN A 28 10.40 2.39 -23.00
CA ASN A 28 11.80 2.79 -22.94
C ASN A 28 11.89 4.20 -22.35
N LYS A 29 12.34 4.28 -21.08
CA LYS A 29 12.40 5.54 -20.34
C LYS A 29 13.35 6.56 -20.99
N ASN A 30 14.42 6.11 -21.64
CA ASN A 30 15.36 7.01 -22.31
C ASN A 30 14.76 7.59 -23.60
N ASP A 31 14.07 6.77 -24.39
CA ASP A 31 13.54 7.18 -25.70
C ASP A 31 12.28 8.05 -25.59
N ILE A 32 11.57 7.98 -24.47
CA ILE A 32 10.36 8.77 -24.25
C ILE A 32 10.67 10.17 -23.69
N GLN A 33 11.85 10.35 -23.06
CA GLN A 33 12.28 11.66 -22.55
C GLN A 33 12.42 12.66 -23.68
N GLY A 34 11.91 13.87 -23.49
CA GLY A 34 11.98 14.94 -24.50
C GLY A 34 10.88 15.97 -24.31
N GLU A 35 10.58 16.71 -25.36
CA GLU A 35 9.49 17.68 -25.35
C GLU A 35 8.15 17.01 -25.04
N GLY A 36 7.56 17.33 -23.89
CA GLY A 36 6.26 16.83 -23.42
C GLY A 36 6.30 15.65 -22.47
N PHE A 37 7.48 15.05 -22.19
CA PHE A 37 7.59 14.00 -21.16
C PHE A 37 8.85 14.18 -20.32
N HIS A 38 8.68 14.61 -19.08
CA HIS A 38 9.77 14.87 -18.10
C HIS A 38 9.61 14.05 -16.81
N PHE A 39 8.90 12.94 -16.89
CA PHE A 39 8.57 12.10 -15.76
C PHE A 39 9.51 10.89 -15.65
N CYS A 40 9.69 10.38 -14.43
CA CYS A 40 10.49 9.17 -14.21
C CYS A 40 9.81 7.89 -14.74
N GLY A 41 8.50 7.94 -14.95
CA GLY A 41 7.73 6.81 -15.45
C GLY A 41 6.24 7.10 -15.63
N HIS A 42 5.47 6.03 -15.82
CA HIS A 42 4.03 6.11 -16.02
C HIS A 42 3.30 6.69 -14.79
N THR A 43 3.73 6.33 -13.59
CA THR A 43 3.04 6.67 -12.34
C THR A 43 2.96 8.17 -12.15
N GLU A 44 4.09 8.86 -12.28
CA GLU A 44 4.19 10.32 -12.14
C GLU A 44 3.44 11.05 -13.26
N TYR A 45 3.51 10.52 -14.49
CA TYR A 45 2.77 11.06 -15.63
C TYR A 45 1.24 10.96 -15.42
N ILE A 46 0.76 9.81 -14.99
CA ILE A 46 -0.68 9.59 -14.76
C ILE A 46 -1.17 10.42 -13.57
N GLU A 47 -0.36 10.54 -12.49
CA GLU A 47 -0.67 11.41 -11.35
C GLU A 47 -0.91 12.85 -11.81
N GLU A 48 -0.05 13.40 -12.66
CA GLU A 48 -0.21 14.77 -13.15
C GLU A 48 -1.45 14.93 -14.06
N LYS A 49 -1.73 13.95 -14.93
CA LYS A 49 -2.80 14.08 -15.92
C LYS A 49 -4.20 13.86 -15.35
N VAL A 50 -4.36 12.91 -14.43
CA VAL A 50 -5.67 12.46 -13.95
C VAL A 50 -5.74 12.25 -12.44
N GLY A 51 -4.74 12.70 -11.69
CA GLY A 51 -4.68 12.51 -10.24
C GLY A 51 -5.63 13.41 -9.45
N GLU A 52 -6.10 14.52 -10.03
CA GLU A 52 -7.01 15.46 -9.35
C GLU A 52 -6.48 15.92 -7.98
N GLY A 53 -5.17 16.09 -7.86
CA GLY A 53 -4.49 16.45 -6.59
C GLY A 53 -4.24 15.26 -5.64
N GLN A 54 -4.66 14.06 -6.00
CA GLN A 54 -4.32 12.84 -5.24
C GLN A 54 -2.90 12.39 -5.55
N LYS A 55 -2.27 11.72 -4.58
CA LYS A 55 -0.92 11.20 -4.71
C LYS A 55 -0.91 9.72 -5.10
N ALA A 56 -0.06 9.40 -6.05
CA ALA A 56 0.15 8.03 -6.46
C ALA A 56 1.06 7.25 -5.48
N LEU A 57 0.78 5.96 -5.37
CA LEU A 57 1.62 5.01 -4.68
C LEU A 57 1.87 3.80 -5.59
N MET A 58 3.14 3.49 -5.82
CA MET A 58 3.53 2.27 -6.50
C MET A 58 3.44 1.09 -5.54
N ILE A 59 2.69 0.08 -5.92
CA ILE A 59 2.57 -1.19 -5.21
C ILE A 59 2.99 -2.31 -6.16
N LEU A 60 3.95 -3.12 -5.74
CA LEU A 60 4.25 -4.41 -6.37
C LEU A 60 3.38 -5.47 -5.70
N ALA A 61 2.58 -6.16 -6.47
CA ALA A 61 1.65 -7.16 -5.98
C ALA A 61 1.91 -8.55 -6.61
N GLY A 62 1.89 -9.55 -5.76
CA GLY A 62 1.88 -10.95 -6.10
C GLY A 62 0.98 -11.70 -5.13
N ARG A 63 0.77 -12.99 -5.34
CA ARG A 63 -0.15 -13.79 -4.51
C ARG A 63 0.21 -13.80 -3.03
N GLN A 64 1.50 -13.79 -2.70
CA GLN A 64 2.00 -13.97 -1.33
C GLN A 64 2.52 -12.67 -0.70
N LEU A 65 2.76 -11.64 -1.49
CA LEU A 65 3.45 -10.44 -1.02
C LEU A 65 2.98 -9.21 -1.78
N ARG A 66 2.71 -8.13 -1.05
CA ARG A 66 2.48 -6.78 -1.60
C ARG A 66 3.46 -5.83 -0.97
N VAL A 67 4.18 -5.10 -1.80
CA VAL A 67 5.21 -4.15 -1.36
C VAL A 67 4.89 -2.77 -1.91
N ALA A 68 4.81 -1.79 -1.02
CA ALA A 68 4.77 -0.38 -1.36
C ALA A 68 6.09 0.30 -0.97
N LEU A 69 6.40 1.41 -1.59
CA LEU A 69 7.67 2.12 -1.41
C LEU A 69 7.42 3.54 -0.91
N VAL A 70 8.20 3.97 0.08
CA VAL A 70 8.23 5.38 0.49
C VAL A 70 8.94 6.20 -0.58
N THR A 71 10.11 5.75 -1.02
CA THR A 71 10.86 6.37 -2.13
C THR A 71 11.05 5.39 -3.28
N THR A 72 10.98 5.88 -4.53
CA THR A 72 11.08 5.04 -5.73
C THR A 72 12.39 5.27 -6.48
N HIS A 73 12.48 6.27 -7.32
CA HIS A 73 13.56 6.50 -8.28
C HIS A 73 14.56 7.56 -7.79
N LEU A 74 15.04 7.43 -6.55
CA LEU A 74 16.06 8.32 -5.99
C LEU A 74 17.43 7.64 -5.97
N PRO A 75 18.52 8.42 -6.18
CA PRO A 75 19.87 7.94 -5.89
C PRO A 75 20.01 7.54 -4.41
N ILE A 76 20.76 6.48 -4.12
CA ILE A 76 20.94 5.95 -2.74
C ILE A 76 21.39 7.05 -1.76
N LYS A 77 22.27 7.95 -2.20
CA LYS A 77 22.80 9.05 -1.35
C LYS A 77 21.72 10.03 -0.87
N ASP A 78 20.59 10.10 -1.55
CA ASP A 78 19.52 11.07 -1.28
C ASP A 78 18.35 10.43 -0.50
N ILE A 79 18.38 9.10 -0.29
CA ILE A 79 17.27 8.35 0.33
C ILE A 79 17.04 8.79 1.77
N ALA A 80 18.08 8.87 2.60
CA ALA A 80 17.93 9.19 4.01
C ALA A 80 17.26 10.55 4.25
N GLN A 81 17.54 11.54 3.37
CA GLN A 81 16.89 12.86 3.44
C GLN A 81 15.43 12.83 2.98
N ALA A 82 15.10 11.92 2.06
CA ALA A 82 13.74 11.80 1.54
C ALA A 82 12.81 11.00 2.47
N ILE A 83 13.37 10.21 3.39
CA ILE A 83 12.59 9.49 4.40
C ILE A 83 12.23 10.44 5.54
N THR A 84 11.05 11.00 5.46
CA THR A 84 10.48 11.86 6.50
C THR A 84 9.25 11.21 7.13
N LYS A 85 8.88 11.67 8.32
CA LYS A 85 7.67 11.18 9.01
C LYS A 85 6.43 11.39 8.12
N GLU A 86 6.30 12.56 7.53
CA GLU A 86 5.19 12.94 6.66
C GLU A 86 5.11 12.03 5.42
N ALA A 87 6.26 11.72 4.79
CA ALA A 87 6.30 10.82 3.64
C ALA A 87 5.85 9.41 4.00
N ILE A 88 6.29 8.88 5.14
CA ILE A 88 5.87 7.55 5.63
C ILE A 88 4.38 7.54 5.93
N VAL A 89 3.87 8.55 6.64
CA VAL A 89 2.45 8.66 7.00
C VAL A 89 1.58 8.76 5.74
N GLU A 90 1.95 9.62 4.77
CA GLU A 90 1.24 9.76 3.50
C GLU A 90 1.19 8.42 2.75
N LYS A 91 2.34 7.80 2.50
CA LYS A 91 2.43 6.57 1.72
C LYS A 91 1.74 5.39 2.41
N CYS A 92 1.87 5.26 3.72
CA CYS A 92 1.19 4.22 4.49
C CYS A 92 -0.33 4.41 4.50
N THR A 93 -0.82 5.64 4.58
CA THR A 93 -2.26 5.95 4.52
C THR A 93 -2.85 5.58 3.18
N ILE A 94 -2.17 5.93 2.07
CA ILE A 94 -2.58 5.53 0.72
C ILE A 94 -2.55 4.00 0.59
N PHE A 95 -1.52 3.36 1.13
CA PHE A 95 -1.38 1.90 1.08
C PHE A 95 -2.51 1.19 1.84
N ASN A 96 -2.81 1.62 3.07
CA ASN A 96 -3.91 1.10 3.85
C ASN A 96 -5.27 1.24 3.11
N LYS A 97 -5.52 2.40 2.50
CA LYS A 97 -6.72 2.61 1.69
C LYS A 97 -6.77 1.67 0.48
N ALA A 98 -5.64 1.49 -0.21
CA ALA A 98 -5.54 0.58 -1.34
C ALA A 98 -5.76 -0.88 -0.92
N LEU A 99 -5.17 -1.33 0.19
CA LEU A 99 -5.39 -2.68 0.71
C LEU A 99 -6.87 -2.94 1.00
N LYS A 100 -7.59 -1.96 1.53
CA LYS A 100 -9.04 -2.06 1.79
C LYS A 100 -9.87 -2.04 0.50
N ARG A 101 -9.63 -1.06 -0.34
CA ARG A 101 -10.48 -0.73 -1.49
C ARG A 101 -10.13 -1.54 -2.73
N ASP A 102 -8.82 -1.68 -3.03
CA ASP A 102 -8.33 -2.32 -4.24
C ASP A 102 -8.12 -3.83 -4.06
N PHE A 103 -7.68 -4.26 -2.87
CA PHE A 103 -7.41 -5.67 -2.56
C PHE A 103 -8.45 -6.34 -1.64
N ASN A 104 -9.51 -5.63 -1.26
CA ASN A 104 -10.61 -6.14 -0.43
C ASN A 104 -10.18 -6.74 0.92
N VAL A 105 -9.16 -6.17 1.55
CA VAL A 105 -8.69 -6.55 2.88
C VAL A 105 -9.37 -5.67 3.93
N SER A 106 -10.25 -6.22 4.75
CA SER A 106 -11.08 -5.43 5.69
C SER A 106 -10.29 -4.77 6.82
N ALA A 107 -9.26 -5.44 7.34
CA ALA A 107 -8.41 -4.96 8.43
C ALA A 107 -6.93 -5.21 8.08
N PRO A 108 -6.33 -4.37 7.21
CA PRO A 108 -4.97 -4.59 6.73
C PRO A 108 -3.94 -4.45 7.84
N ARG A 109 -3.03 -5.42 7.93
CA ARG A 109 -1.84 -5.37 8.77
C ARG A 109 -0.64 -5.00 7.91
N ILE A 110 -0.02 -3.85 8.18
CA ILE A 110 1.08 -3.31 7.39
C ILE A 110 2.39 -3.40 8.18
N ALA A 111 3.39 -4.07 7.60
CA ALA A 111 4.75 -4.07 8.12
C ALA A 111 5.52 -2.87 7.55
N VAL A 112 6.17 -2.10 8.41
CA VAL A 112 7.08 -1.01 8.02
C VAL A 112 8.51 -1.47 8.22
N LEU A 113 9.33 -1.42 7.17
CA LEU A 113 10.74 -1.78 7.27
C LEU A 113 11.56 -0.64 7.88
N SER A 114 12.68 -0.99 8.48
CA SER A 114 13.69 -0.01 8.90
C SER A 114 14.43 0.57 7.68
N LEU A 115 15.08 1.70 7.85
CA LEU A 115 16.00 2.25 6.86
C LEU A 115 17.39 1.61 7.02
N ASN A 116 17.86 1.55 8.27
CA ASN A 116 19.22 1.12 8.59
C ASN A 116 19.28 -0.39 8.90
N PRO A 117 20.44 -1.02 8.73
CA PRO A 117 20.68 -2.39 9.18
C PRO A 117 20.36 -2.56 10.67
N HIS A 118 19.84 -3.73 11.04
CA HIS A 118 19.46 -4.07 12.42
C HIS A 118 18.49 -3.06 13.07
N ALA A 119 17.66 -2.39 12.25
CA ALA A 119 16.77 -1.32 12.69
C ALA A 119 17.48 -0.22 13.50
N GLY A 120 18.70 0.17 13.05
CA GLY A 120 19.49 1.22 13.66
C GLY A 120 20.23 0.83 14.94
N ASP A 121 20.01 -0.38 15.47
CA ASP A 121 20.63 -0.90 16.71
C ASP A 121 20.61 0.11 17.87
N GLY A 122 19.42 0.66 18.15
CA GLY A 122 19.22 1.65 19.21
C GLY A 122 19.93 2.99 18.97
N GLY A 123 20.23 3.34 17.72
CA GLY A 123 20.90 4.57 17.32
C GLY A 123 22.41 4.43 17.07
N VAL A 124 22.97 3.21 17.18
CA VAL A 124 24.39 2.96 16.92
C VAL A 124 24.70 3.00 15.42
N ILE A 125 23.80 2.50 14.58
CA ILE A 125 23.98 2.42 13.11
C ILE A 125 23.22 3.54 12.37
N GLY A 126 22.40 4.29 13.08
CA GLY A 126 21.59 5.38 12.55
C GLY A 126 20.47 5.72 13.51
N THR A 127 19.89 6.89 13.37
CA THR A 127 18.84 7.39 14.30
C THR A 127 17.48 7.54 13.64
N GLU A 128 17.36 7.28 12.34
CA GLU A 128 16.16 7.49 11.54
C GLU A 128 15.00 6.62 12.05
N GLU A 129 15.29 5.43 12.59
CA GLU A 129 14.27 4.58 13.19
C GLU A 129 13.63 5.23 14.40
N GLU A 130 14.44 5.84 15.28
CA GLU A 130 13.95 6.48 16.50
C GLU A 130 13.33 7.85 16.23
N THR A 131 13.93 8.63 15.32
CA THR A 131 13.57 10.04 15.11
C THR A 131 12.51 10.25 14.03
N VAL A 132 12.33 9.29 13.13
CA VAL A 132 11.43 9.42 11.97
C VAL A 132 10.44 8.25 11.89
N ILE A 133 10.91 6.99 11.83
CA ILE A 133 10.07 5.85 11.49
C ILE A 133 9.11 5.49 12.65
N LYS A 134 9.61 5.37 13.88
CA LYS A 134 8.77 5.08 15.05
C LYS A 134 7.71 6.16 15.29
N PRO A 135 8.03 7.47 15.27
CA PRO A 135 7.01 8.52 15.34
C PRO A 135 5.96 8.47 14.22
N ALA A 136 6.33 8.03 13.01
CA ALA A 136 5.36 7.83 11.94
C ALA A 136 4.43 6.63 12.22
N ILE A 137 4.97 5.52 12.73
CA ILE A 137 4.19 4.34 13.12
C ILE A 137 3.21 4.69 14.26
N GLU A 138 3.65 5.46 15.27
CA GLU A 138 2.79 5.92 16.37
C GLU A 138 1.63 6.77 15.85
N GLU A 139 1.90 7.77 14.99
CA GLU A 139 0.87 8.62 14.40
C GLU A 139 -0.14 7.80 13.57
N LEU A 140 0.32 6.83 12.78
CA LEU A 140 -0.55 5.95 12.00
C LEU A 140 -1.41 5.05 12.90
N SER A 141 -0.83 4.52 13.99
CA SER A 141 -1.56 3.70 14.97
C SER A 141 -2.62 4.51 15.70
N ASP A 142 -2.32 5.74 16.08
CA ASP A 142 -3.29 6.67 16.69
C ASP A 142 -4.43 7.03 15.72
N ALA A 143 -4.13 7.05 14.41
CA ALA A 143 -5.13 7.21 13.36
C ALA A 143 -5.95 5.93 13.07
N GLY A 144 -5.71 4.83 13.80
CA GLY A 144 -6.43 3.57 13.66
C GLY A 144 -5.99 2.71 12.47
N ILE A 145 -4.75 2.83 12.04
CA ILE A 145 -4.14 1.97 11.02
C ILE A 145 -3.25 0.94 11.72
N ASP A 146 -3.47 -0.34 11.42
CA ASP A 146 -2.69 -1.44 11.99
C ASP A 146 -1.32 -1.53 11.32
N VAL A 147 -0.35 -0.81 11.89
CA VAL A 147 1.04 -0.77 11.43
C VAL A 147 1.99 -1.31 12.48
N PHE A 148 3.02 -2.00 12.01
CA PHE A 148 3.97 -2.71 12.87
C PHE A 148 5.40 -2.49 12.37
N GLY A 149 6.37 -2.36 13.27
CA GLY A 149 7.77 -2.18 12.94
C GLY A 149 8.48 -1.17 13.86
N PRO A 150 9.63 -0.62 13.44
CA PRO A 150 10.34 -0.95 12.19
C PRO A 150 11.01 -2.32 12.23
N PHE A 151 10.96 -3.05 11.11
CA PHE A 151 11.59 -4.37 10.99
C PHE A 151 12.88 -4.28 10.18
N ALA A 152 13.94 -4.93 10.63
CA ALA A 152 15.17 -5.12 9.84
C ALA A 152 14.85 -6.02 8.63
N ALA A 153 15.12 -5.52 7.41
CA ALA A 153 14.65 -6.13 6.17
C ALA A 153 15.19 -7.55 5.94
N ASP A 154 16.48 -7.79 6.28
CA ASP A 154 17.13 -9.08 6.12
C ASP A 154 16.43 -10.19 6.92
N GLY A 155 16.25 -9.97 8.22
CA GLY A 155 15.55 -10.91 9.10
C GLY A 155 14.07 -11.03 8.75
N PHE A 156 13.42 -9.93 8.40
CA PHE A 156 12.00 -9.90 8.06
C PHE A 156 11.68 -10.80 6.85
N PHE A 157 12.42 -10.66 5.76
CA PHE A 157 12.25 -11.51 4.59
C PHE A 157 12.87 -12.90 4.78
N GLY A 158 14.07 -12.98 5.38
CA GLY A 158 14.80 -14.22 5.58
C GLY A 158 14.08 -15.26 6.43
N HIS A 159 13.30 -14.82 7.42
CA HIS A 159 12.49 -15.71 8.27
C HIS A 159 11.05 -15.90 7.80
N GLY A 160 10.65 -15.29 6.66
CA GLY A 160 9.28 -15.38 6.16
C GLY A 160 8.26 -14.60 6.99
N THR A 161 8.69 -13.65 7.82
CA THR A 161 7.81 -12.84 8.69
C THR A 161 6.77 -12.06 7.88
N TYR A 162 7.06 -11.73 6.62
CA TYR A 162 6.14 -11.04 5.70
C TYR A 162 4.81 -11.76 5.51
N THR A 163 4.75 -13.07 5.70
CA THR A 163 3.52 -13.87 5.55
C THR A 163 2.45 -13.57 6.61
N ALA A 164 2.84 -12.88 7.70
CA ALA A 164 1.92 -12.45 8.75
C ALA A 164 1.27 -11.09 8.47
N PHE A 165 1.58 -10.46 7.31
CA PHE A 165 1.13 -9.12 6.96
C PHE A 165 0.44 -9.10 5.60
N ASP A 166 -0.47 -8.16 5.41
CA ASP A 166 -1.19 -7.96 4.14
C ASP A 166 -0.41 -7.07 3.18
N GLY A 167 0.51 -6.26 3.71
CA GLY A 167 1.38 -5.41 2.94
C GLY A 167 2.66 -5.02 3.70
N VAL A 168 3.70 -4.69 2.93
CA VAL A 168 5.01 -4.27 3.43
C VAL A 168 5.33 -2.90 2.86
N LEU A 169 5.62 -1.92 3.71
CA LEU A 169 6.10 -0.60 3.31
C LEU A 169 7.62 -0.57 3.46
N ALA A 170 8.31 -0.57 2.33
CA ALA A 170 9.76 -0.46 2.26
C ALA A 170 10.20 1.00 2.09
N MET A 171 11.36 1.36 2.65
CA MET A 171 11.86 2.72 2.61
C MET A 171 12.36 3.13 1.23
N TYR A 172 12.96 2.20 0.48
CA TYR A 172 13.50 2.48 -0.85
C TYR A 172 13.35 1.28 -1.80
N HIS A 173 13.58 1.57 -3.06
CA HIS A 173 13.31 0.67 -4.20
C HIS A 173 13.87 -0.75 -4.00
N ASP A 174 15.16 -0.91 -3.88
CA ASP A 174 15.77 -2.26 -3.88
C ASP A 174 15.52 -3.01 -2.57
N GLN A 175 15.28 -2.31 -1.46
CA GLN A 175 14.89 -2.94 -0.19
C GLN A 175 13.57 -3.73 -0.33
N GLY A 176 12.64 -3.20 -1.12
CA GLY A 176 11.36 -3.84 -1.36
C GLY A 176 11.38 -4.77 -2.57
N LEU A 177 11.96 -4.32 -3.70
CA LEU A 177 11.83 -5.03 -4.97
C LEU A 177 12.75 -6.23 -5.12
N ALA A 178 13.95 -6.21 -4.54
CA ALA A 178 14.84 -7.36 -4.63
C ALA A 178 14.22 -8.62 -3.96
N PRO A 179 13.76 -8.55 -2.69
CA PRO A 179 13.06 -9.69 -2.09
C PRO A 179 11.72 -9.99 -2.77
N PHE A 180 10.96 -8.97 -3.20
CA PHE A 180 9.71 -9.19 -3.93
C PHE A 180 9.92 -10.05 -5.17
N LYS A 181 10.84 -9.66 -6.04
CA LYS A 181 11.15 -10.42 -7.28
C LYS A 181 11.67 -11.83 -7.01
N THR A 182 12.41 -12.01 -5.92
CA THR A 182 12.92 -13.33 -5.52
C THR A 182 11.79 -14.25 -5.03
N ILE A 183 10.80 -13.70 -4.32
CA ILE A 183 9.69 -14.47 -3.73
C ILE A 183 8.57 -14.70 -4.73
N VAL A 184 8.19 -13.67 -5.50
CA VAL A 184 7.03 -13.69 -6.40
C VAL A 184 7.40 -14.20 -7.81
N GLY A 185 8.64 -13.98 -8.26
CA GLY A 185 9.10 -14.36 -9.59
C GLY A 185 8.38 -13.57 -10.70
N ASP A 186 8.00 -14.28 -11.77
CA ASP A 186 7.48 -13.68 -12.99
C ASP A 186 5.97 -13.31 -12.93
N GLU A 187 5.28 -13.62 -11.83
CA GLU A 187 3.86 -13.28 -11.64
C GLU A 187 3.64 -11.88 -11.04
N GLY A 188 4.69 -11.12 -10.81
CA GLY A 188 4.64 -9.78 -10.23
C GLY A 188 3.91 -8.77 -11.11
N VAL A 189 3.06 -7.94 -10.49
CA VAL A 189 2.32 -6.86 -11.14
C VAL A 189 2.62 -5.54 -10.44
N ASN A 190 2.87 -4.51 -11.22
CA ASN A 190 2.99 -3.14 -10.72
C ASN A 190 1.63 -2.44 -10.80
N ILE A 191 1.14 -1.97 -9.67
CA ILE A 191 -0.15 -1.31 -9.51
C ILE A 191 0.10 0.14 -9.09
N THR A 192 -0.60 1.07 -9.74
CA THR A 192 -0.64 2.48 -9.31
C THR A 192 -1.89 2.70 -8.47
N ALA A 193 -1.70 2.78 -7.16
CA ALA A 193 -2.75 3.08 -6.19
C ALA A 193 -2.86 4.58 -5.90
N GLY A 194 -3.92 4.98 -5.20
CA GLY A 194 -4.14 6.36 -4.74
C GLY A 194 -4.81 7.27 -5.77
N LEU A 195 -4.91 6.86 -7.03
CA LEU A 195 -5.50 7.64 -8.11
C LEU A 195 -6.94 7.19 -8.43
N PRO A 196 -7.75 8.05 -9.08
CA PRO A 196 -9.09 7.68 -9.53
C PRO A 196 -9.07 6.51 -10.53
N ILE A 197 -8.12 6.52 -11.45
CA ILE A 197 -7.94 5.46 -12.44
C ILE A 197 -7.40 4.16 -11.81
N VAL A 198 -7.86 3.01 -12.29
CA VAL A 198 -7.20 1.72 -12.04
C VAL A 198 -6.11 1.53 -13.08
N ARG A 199 -4.86 1.49 -12.64
CA ARG A 199 -3.76 1.22 -13.56
C ARG A 199 -2.88 0.09 -13.05
N THR A 200 -2.66 -0.90 -13.92
CA THR A 200 -1.73 -2.00 -13.69
C THR A 200 -0.71 -2.12 -14.84
N SER A 201 0.39 -2.78 -14.58
CA SER A 201 1.37 -3.15 -15.60
C SER A 201 2.17 -4.37 -15.17
N PRO A 202 2.75 -5.13 -16.12
CA PRO A 202 3.72 -6.16 -15.77
C PRO A 202 4.93 -5.55 -15.06
N ASP A 203 5.58 -6.34 -14.22
CA ASP A 203 6.79 -5.96 -13.48
C ASP A 203 8.08 -6.38 -14.22
N HIS A 204 8.13 -6.15 -15.53
CA HIS A 204 9.32 -6.37 -16.35
C HIS A 204 9.62 -5.17 -17.24
N GLY A 205 10.83 -5.13 -17.81
CA GLY A 205 11.25 -4.10 -18.76
C GLY A 205 10.78 -4.38 -20.18
N THR A 206 11.31 -3.60 -21.12
CA THR A 206 10.96 -3.66 -22.55
C THR A 206 11.42 -4.93 -23.28
N ALA A 207 12.36 -5.67 -22.68
CA ALA A 207 12.84 -6.98 -23.16
C ALA A 207 13.21 -7.01 -24.68
N TYR A 208 13.87 -5.96 -25.15
CA TYR A 208 14.28 -5.84 -26.58
C TYR A 208 15.15 -7.00 -27.06
N GLU A 209 15.90 -7.64 -26.16
CA GLU A 209 16.79 -8.76 -26.46
C GLU A 209 16.04 -10.00 -26.94
N ILE A 210 14.76 -10.14 -26.63
CA ILE A 210 13.91 -11.25 -27.10
C ILE A 210 12.90 -10.82 -28.17
N ALA A 211 12.93 -9.56 -28.60
CA ALA A 211 11.99 -9.06 -29.58
C ALA A 211 12.10 -9.85 -30.92
N GLY A 212 10.97 -10.27 -31.45
CA GLY A 212 10.89 -11.05 -32.71
C GLY A 212 11.28 -12.52 -32.57
N LYS A 213 11.69 -13.02 -31.39
CA LYS A 213 12.09 -14.42 -31.19
C LYS A 213 10.94 -15.37 -30.86
N GLY A 214 9.77 -14.85 -30.54
CA GLY A 214 8.59 -15.65 -30.17
C GLY A 214 8.73 -16.43 -28.86
N VAL A 215 9.59 -15.97 -27.94
CA VAL A 215 9.89 -16.64 -26.66
C VAL A 215 9.45 -15.81 -25.45
N ALA A 216 8.71 -14.73 -25.67
CA ALA A 216 8.21 -13.89 -24.57
C ALA A 216 7.17 -14.66 -23.72
N ASP A 217 7.29 -14.55 -22.40
CA ASP A 217 6.28 -15.03 -21.45
C ASP A 217 5.25 -13.92 -21.22
N GLU A 218 3.98 -14.24 -21.42
CA GLU A 218 2.87 -13.31 -21.23
C GLU A 218 2.27 -13.33 -19.81
N ALA A 219 2.78 -14.18 -18.91
CA ALA A 219 2.17 -14.44 -17.61
C ALA A 219 1.99 -13.15 -16.77
N SER A 220 3.02 -12.32 -16.65
CA SER A 220 2.94 -11.05 -15.91
C SER A 220 1.95 -10.07 -16.54
N PHE A 221 1.92 -9.97 -17.88
CA PHE A 221 0.96 -9.09 -18.56
C PHE A 221 -0.48 -9.60 -18.38
N ARG A 222 -0.69 -10.90 -18.52
CA ARG A 222 -2.00 -11.53 -18.29
C ARG A 222 -2.46 -11.34 -16.84
N GLN A 223 -1.56 -11.48 -15.86
CA GLN A 223 -1.86 -11.22 -14.46
C GLN A 223 -2.22 -9.74 -14.24
N ALA A 224 -1.51 -8.82 -14.87
CA ALA A 224 -1.84 -7.40 -14.80
C ALA A 224 -3.27 -7.09 -15.32
N VAL A 225 -3.74 -7.80 -16.34
CA VAL A 225 -5.12 -7.66 -16.82
C VAL A 225 -6.12 -8.19 -15.78
N TYR A 226 -5.85 -9.35 -15.19
CA TYR A 226 -6.74 -9.91 -14.16
C TYR A 226 -6.80 -9.02 -12.92
N ASP A 227 -5.66 -8.55 -12.44
CA ASP A 227 -5.60 -7.65 -11.30
C ASP A 227 -6.35 -6.33 -11.57
N ALA A 228 -6.26 -5.78 -12.79
CA ALA A 228 -7.01 -4.59 -13.17
C ALA A 228 -8.54 -4.81 -13.06
N ILE A 229 -9.03 -5.96 -13.54
CA ILE A 229 -10.44 -6.32 -13.47
C ILE A 229 -10.89 -6.51 -12.01
N ASP A 230 -10.07 -7.22 -11.22
CA ASP A 230 -10.39 -7.48 -9.82
C ASP A 230 -10.39 -6.20 -8.98
N ILE A 231 -9.40 -5.32 -9.18
CA ILE A 231 -9.34 -4.01 -8.53
C ILE A 231 -10.57 -3.17 -8.89
N PHE A 232 -10.94 -3.13 -10.15
CA PHE A 232 -12.13 -2.38 -10.59
C PHE A 232 -13.39 -2.88 -9.88
N ARG A 233 -13.62 -4.19 -9.85
CA ARG A 233 -14.74 -4.82 -9.14
C ARG A 233 -14.70 -4.55 -7.63
N ASN A 234 -13.53 -4.65 -7.02
CA ASN A 234 -13.34 -4.38 -5.60
C ASN A 234 -13.67 -2.93 -5.27
N ARG A 235 -13.26 -1.98 -6.12
CA ARG A 235 -13.60 -0.55 -5.96
C ARG A 235 -15.11 -0.32 -5.99
N ILE A 236 -15.83 -0.91 -6.93
CA ILE A 236 -17.30 -0.82 -6.99
C ILE A 236 -17.90 -1.36 -5.69
N ASN A 237 -17.52 -2.58 -5.30
CA ASN A 237 -18.04 -3.23 -4.10
C ASN A 237 -17.72 -2.46 -2.80
N TYR A 238 -16.59 -1.76 -2.76
CA TYR A 238 -16.18 -0.95 -1.61
C TYR A 238 -16.88 0.41 -1.58
N ASP A 239 -16.95 1.09 -2.72
CA ASP A 239 -17.45 2.47 -2.82
C ASP A 239 -18.99 2.55 -2.81
N GLU A 240 -19.71 1.62 -3.48
CA GLU A 240 -21.16 1.63 -3.59
C GLU A 240 -21.89 1.65 -2.24
N PRO A 241 -21.56 0.82 -1.24
CA PRO A 241 -22.20 0.87 0.07
C PRO A 241 -21.93 2.15 0.85
N LEU A 242 -20.84 2.88 0.51
CA LEU A 242 -20.47 4.12 1.18
C LEU A 242 -21.14 5.36 0.60
N GLN A 243 -21.78 5.26 -0.58
CA GLN A 243 -22.50 6.38 -1.20
C GLN A 243 -23.76 6.77 -0.42
N ASP A 244 -24.48 5.78 0.12
CA ASP A 244 -25.65 6.00 0.97
C ASP A 244 -25.59 5.06 2.20
N PRO A 245 -24.72 5.33 3.15
CA PRO A 245 -24.56 4.47 4.31
C PRO A 245 -25.80 4.56 5.21
N LEU A 246 -26.27 3.41 5.67
CA LEU A 246 -27.33 3.36 6.68
C LEU A 246 -26.93 4.25 7.88
N LYS A 247 -27.86 5.13 8.28
CA LYS A 247 -27.67 5.96 9.48
C LYS A 247 -27.39 5.04 10.67
N LYS A 248 -26.24 5.21 11.31
CA LYS A 248 -25.96 4.54 12.58
C LYS A 248 -27.01 5.05 13.56
N LEU A 249 -28.04 4.26 13.83
CA LEU A 249 -28.90 4.46 14.97
C LEU A 249 -28.06 4.08 16.21
N TYR A 250 -27.29 5.03 16.69
CA TYR A 250 -26.70 4.93 18.03
C TYR A 250 -27.86 5.03 19.00
N HIS A 251 -28.44 3.90 19.35
CA HIS A 251 -29.00 3.81 20.66
C HIS A 251 -27.77 3.76 21.59
N GLU A 252 -27.49 4.87 22.29
CA GLU A 252 -26.69 4.76 23.50
C GLU A 252 -27.31 3.61 24.29
N ARG A 253 -26.71 2.44 24.25
CA ARG A 253 -26.94 1.47 25.34
C ARG A 253 -26.47 2.22 26.54
N ARG A 254 -27.44 2.74 27.35
CA ARG A 254 -27.15 3.12 28.73
C ARG A 254 -26.40 1.94 29.28
N ASP A 255 -25.19 2.19 29.72
CA ASP A 255 -24.41 1.21 30.44
C ASP A 255 -25.14 0.94 31.74
N ASP A 256 -26.07 -0.02 31.72
CA ASP A 256 -26.79 -0.49 32.90
C ASP A 256 -25.91 -1.36 33.77
N SER A 257 -24.61 -1.53 33.48
CA SER A 257 -23.66 -2.28 34.31
C SER A 257 -23.52 -1.70 35.71
N GLU A 258 -23.74 -0.41 35.90
CA GLU A 258 -23.84 0.20 37.23
C GLU A 258 -25.15 -0.13 37.97
N LYS A 259 -26.19 -0.57 37.28
CA LYS A 259 -27.49 -0.90 37.90
C LYS A 259 -27.61 -2.34 38.36
N VAL A 260 -26.79 -3.23 37.89
CA VAL A 260 -26.68 -4.60 38.37
C VAL A 260 -25.66 -4.62 39.52
N ARG A 261 -25.89 -3.81 40.54
CA ARG A 261 -25.36 -4.12 41.87
C ARG A 261 -26.15 -5.33 42.34
N PHE A 262 -25.54 -6.50 42.31
CA PHE A 262 -26.03 -7.62 43.08
C PHE A 262 -26.20 -7.13 44.53
N ALA A 263 -27.43 -6.91 44.95
CA ALA A 263 -27.73 -6.62 46.34
C ALA A 263 -27.30 -7.85 47.13
N VAL A 264 -26.11 -7.79 47.71
CA VAL A 264 -25.67 -8.77 48.70
C VAL A 264 -26.71 -8.70 49.80
N PRO A 265 -27.47 -9.77 50.10
CA PRO A 265 -28.46 -9.74 51.19
C PRO A 265 -27.73 -9.36 52.47
N LYS A 266 -28.10 -8.24 53.09
CA LYS A 266 -27.60 -7.88 54.43
C LYS A 266 -27.97 -9.03 55.37
N GLN A 267 -26.98 -9.77 55.87
CA GLN A 267 -27.17 -10.76 56.94
C GLN A 267 -27.82 -10.04 58.11
N LYS A 268 -29.02 -10.48 58.46
CA LYS A 268 -29.67 -10.03 59.71
C LYS A 268 -28.73 -10.36 60.85
N PRO A 269 -28.50 -9.41 61.79
CA PRO A 269 -27.73 -9.70 62.99
C PRO A 269 -28.38 -10.85 63.73
N LYS A 270 -27.58 -11.86 64.08
CA LYS A 270 -28.04 -12.95 65.04
C LYS A 270 -28.50 -12.34 66.31
N ALA A 271 -29.72 -12.67 66.73
CA ALA A 271 -30.24 -12.35 68.06
C ALA A 271 -29.30 -12.93 69.14
N PRO A 272 -29.05 -12.20 70.25
CA PRO A 272 -28.24 -12.72 71.33
C PRO A 272 -28.93 -13.93 71.93
N ALA A 273 -28.16 -14.96 72.27
CA ALA A 273 -28.62 -16.15 72.96
C ALA A 273 -29.13 -15.72 74.35
N ALA A 274 -30.37 -16.10 74.71
CA ALA A 274 -30.90 -15.94 76.03
C ALA A 274 -30.21 -16.95 76.96
N GLU A 275 -29.72 -16.44 78.13
CA GLU A 275 -29.29 -17.21 79.26
C GLU A 275 -30.49 -17.88 79.92
#